data_2a3fc5b532217a0562296fceb68d910e
#
_entry.id   2a3fc5b532217a0562296fceb68d910e
#
_cell.length_a   1.000
_cell.length_b   1.000
_cell.length_c   1.000
_cell.angle_alpha   90.00
_cell.angle_beta   90.00
_cell.angle_gamma   90.00
#
_symmetry.space_group_name_H-M   'P 1'
#
loop_
_entity.id
_entity.type
_entity.pdbx_description
1 polymer ?
#
loop_
_entity_poly.entity_id
_entity_poly.type
_entity_poly.pdbx_seq_one_letter_code
_entity_poly.pdbx_strand_id
1 'polypeptide(L)'
;MWATGAALMVRTDVYLAVGGLDAKFFAHMEEIDLCWRIHLAGYKIKAVTSGTVYHLGGGSLPASNPRKTYLNFRNNLLLLHKNLPKKEGARLLFVRRLYDTLAFFMFVAKFDFKNAKAIIDAHFDFKKMRKEYTTYPEKNLMGALPGSDCNIIIDYYLKGRKTF
;
A
#
# COMPACT_ATOMS: atom_id res chain seq x y z
N MET A 1 3.45 11.71 -1.94
CA MET A 1 2.20 11.83 -2.73
C MET A 1 2.19 10.71 -3.75
N TRP A 2 1.05 10.07 -4.00
CA TRP A 2 0.84 9.10 -5.08
C TRP A 2 -0.36 9.52 -5.92
N ALA A 3 -0.41 9.06 -7.16
CA ALA A 3 -1.57 9.19 -8.03
C ALA A 3 -2.40 7.90 -7.93
N THR A 4 -3.73 8.05 -7.99
CA THR A 4 -4.63 6.89 -8.01
C THR A 4 -4.62 6.21 -9.38
N GLY A 5 -4.75 4.89 -9.41
CA GLY A 5 -4.87 4.12 -10.67
C GLY A 5 -6.08 4.52 -11.53
N ALA A 6 -7.07 5.20 -10.96
CA ALA A 6 -8.22 5.73 -11.70
C ALA A 6 -7.87 6.90 -12.64
N ALA A 7 -6.80 7.64 -12.35
CA ALA A 7 -6.39 8.83 -13.13
C ALA A 7 -4.88 9.04 -13.01
N LEU A 8 -4.10 8.17 -13.63
CA LEU A 8 -2.65 8.21 -13.62
C LEU A 8 -2.13 8.41 -15.06
N MET A 9 -1.33 9.47 -15.26
CA MET A 9 -0.58 9.68 -16.48
C MET A 9 0.92 9.68 -16.17
N VAL A 10 1.70 8.91 -16.90
CA VAL A 10 3.15 8.75 -16.72
C VAL A 10 3.85 8.91 -18.06
N ARG A 11 4.99 9.56 -18.07
CA ARG A 11 5.88 9.56 -19.25
C ARG A 11 6.32 8.13 -19.53
N THR A 12 6.25 7.71 -20.81
CA THR A 12 6.55 6.33 -21.21
C THR A 12 7.99 5.92 -20.87
N ASP A 13 8.96 6.82 -21.08
CA ASP A 13 10.37 6.56 -20.73
C ASP A 13 10.57 6.31 -19.24
N VAL A 14 9.92 7.10 -18.38
CA VAL A 14 9.96 6.93 -16.92
C VAL A 14 9.27 5.64 -16.50
N TYR A 15 8.08 5.37 -17.08
CA TYR A 15 7.34 4.12 -16.79
C TYR A 15 8.16 2.88 -17.07
N LEU A 16 8.82 2.84 -18.24
CA LEU A 16 9.67 1.73 -18.64
C LEU A 16 10.94 1.64 -17.78
N ALA A 17 11.59 2.78 -17.50
CA ALA A 17 12.81 2.82 -16.69
C ALA A 17 12.61 2.31 -15.26
N VAL A 18 11.42 2.54 -14.66
CA VAL A 18 11.12 2.02 -13.32
C VAL A 18 10.46 0.63 -13.34
N GLY A 19 10.33 -0.01 -14.51
CA GLY A 19 9.80 -1.36 -14.67
C GLY A 19 8.27 -1.48 -14.68
N GLY A 20 7.53 -0.38 -14.91
CA GLY A 20 6.08 -0.39 -15.05
C GLY A 20 5.31 -0.82 -13.81
N LEU A 21 4.07 -1.23 -13.97
CA LEU A 21 3.27 -1.84 -12.89
C LEU A 21 3.77 -3.26 -12.60
N ASP A 22 3.93 -3.58 -11.33
CA ASP A 22 4.32 -4.93 -10.91
C ASP A 22 3.08 -5.85 -10.91
N ALA A 23 3.01 -6.74 -11.89
CA ALA A 23 1.87 -7.66 -12.09
C ALA A 23 1.56 -8.54 -10.86
N LYS A 24 2.54 -8.74 -9.97
CA LYS A 24 2.35 -9.54 -8.74
C LYS A 24 1.39 -8.88 -7.76
N PHE A 25 1.20 -7.57 -7.82
CA PHE A 25 0.17 -6.89 -7.04
C PHE A 25 -1.23 -7.22 -7.53
N PHE A 26 -1.43 -7.44 -8.84
CA PHE A 26 -2.69 -7.70 -9.51
C PHE A 26 -3.66 -6.51 -9.43
N ALA A 27 -4.12 -6.16 -8.24
CA ALA A 27 -4.99 -5.02 -7.96
C ALA A 27 -4.77 -4.54 -6.52
N HIS A 28 -4.94 -3.25 -6.28
CA HIS A 28 -4.66 -2.52 -5.05
C HIS A 28 -3.16 -2.40 -4.72
N MET A 29 -2.70 -1.20 -4.48
CA MET A 29 -1.34 -0.79 -4.15
C MET A 29 -0.33 -0.84 -5.32
N GLU A 30 -0.69 -1.35 -6.51
CA GLU A 30 0.18 -1.38 -7.69
C GLU A 30 0.57 0.02 -8.16
N GLU A 31 -0.37 0.94 -8.11
CA GLU A 31 -0.14 2.34 -8.46
C GLU A 31 0.70 3.07 -7.39
N ILE A 32 0.52 2.70 -6.13
CA ILE A 32 1.33 3.25 -5.03
C ILE A 32 2.77 2.75 -5.15
N ASP A 33 2.96 1.46 -5.43
CA ASP A 33 4.26 0.87 -5.70
C ASP A 33 4.98 1.55 -6.87
N LEU A 34 4.27 1.77 -7.98
CA LEU A 34 4.79 2.48 -9.15
C LEU A 34 5.21 3.91 -8.77
N CYS A 35 4.33 4.66 -8.10
CA CYS A 35 4.62 6.02 -7.66
C CYS A 35 5.82 6.09 -6.72
N TRP A 36 5.97 5.10 -5.84
CA TRP A 36 7.10 5.01 -4.93
C TRP A 36 8.41 4.82 -5.70
N ARG A 37 8.43 3.90 -6.67
CA ARG A 37 9.62 3.67 -7.52
C ARG A 37 9.95 4.89 -8.39
N ILE A 38 8.94 5.62 -8.88
CA ILE A 38 9.12 6.89 -9.60
C ILE A 38 9.83 7.92 -8.71
N HIS A 39 9.41 8.04 -7.44
CA HIS A 39 10.07 8.94 -6.48
C HIS A 39 11.50 8.47 -6.13
N LEU A 40 11.72 7.17 -5.95
CA LEU A 40 13.06 6.62 -5.71
C LEU A 40 14.01 6.91 -6.88
N ALA A 41 13.50 6.92 -8.10
CA ALA A 41 14.24 7.30 -9.31
C ALA A 41 14.46 8.83 -9.44
N GLY A 42 14.01 9.64 -8.47
CA GLY A 42 14.23 11.11 -8.44
C GLY A 42 13.17 11.93 -9.18
N TYR A 43 12.14 11.31 -9.72
CA TYR A 43 11.06 12.03 -10.41
C TYR A 43 9.99 12.54 -9.43
N LYS A 44 9.23 13.54 -9.88
CA LYS A 44 8.16 14.16 -9.09
C LYS A 44 6.79 13.78 -9.64
N ILE A 45 5.83 13.62 -8.75
CA ILE A 45 4.42 13.42 -9.09
C ILE A 45 3.65 14.69 -8.73
N LYS A 46 2.82 15.17 -9.65
CA LYS A 46 1.99 16.38 -9.48
C LYS A 46 0.52 16.03 -9.67
N ALA A 47 -0.35 16.64 -8.88
CA ALA A 47 -1.78 16.64 -9.14
C ALA A 47 -2.13 17.74 -10.14
N VAL A 48 -2.93 17.40 -11.14
CA VAL A 48 -3.52 18.35 -12.10
C VAL A 48 -4.96 18.59 -11.67
N THR A 49 -5.24 19.76 -11.12
CA THR A 49 -6.55 20.09 -10.53
C THR A 49 -7.56 20.68 -11.53
N SER A 50 -7.12 21.00 -12.73
CA SER A 50 -7.98 21.53 -13.80
C SER A 50 -8.75 20.47 -14.58
N GLY A 51 -8.40 19.18 -14.41
CA GLY A 51 -9.07 18.06 -15.07
C GLY A 51 -10.04 17.36 -14.14
N THR A 52 -11.19 16.94 -14.68
CA THR A 52 -12.18 16.11 -13.95
C THR A 52 -12.19 14.72 -14.53
N VAL A 53 -12.08 13.71 -13.68
CA VAL A 53 -12.17 12.29 -14.06
C VAL A 53 -13.32 11.64 -13.28
N TYR A 54 -14.24 11.01 -14.02
CA TYR A 54 -15.33 10.23 -13.43
C TYR A 54 -14.88 8.80 -13.24
N HIS A 55 -14.99 8.30 -12.01
CA HIS A 55 -14.57 6.95 -11.66
C HIS A 55 -15.68 6.18 -10.95
N LEU A 56 -16.03 5.01 -11.49
CA LEU A 56 -16.97 4.09 -10.86
C LEU A 56 -16.25 3.31 -9.74
N GLY A 57 -16.24 3.85 -8.54
CA GLY A 57 -15.64 3.21 -7.38
C GLY A 57 -16.29 1.84 -7.07
N GLY A 58 -15.45 0.83 -6.82
CA GLY A 58 -15.95 -0.51 -6.43
C GLY A 58 -16.45 -1.39 -7.58
N GLY A 59 -16.32 -0.93 -8.83
CA GLY A 59 -16.81 -1.70 -10.01
C GLY A 59 -16.16 -3.06 -10.21
N SER A 60 -14.89 -3.22 -9.79
CA SER A 60 -14.17 -4.49 -9.94
C SER A 60 -14.31 -5.42 -8.72
N LEU A 61 -14.32 -4.87 -7.50
CA LEU A 61 -14.42 -5.65 -6.26
C LEU A 61 -15.22 -4.87 -5.20
N PRO A 62 -16.41 -5.37 -4.79
CA PRO A 62 -17.18 -4.79 -3.68
C PRO A 62 -16.35 -4.71 -2.39
N ALA A 63 -16.66 -3.73 -1.53
CA ALA A 63 -15.92 -3.49 -0.28
C ALA A 63 -15.92 -4.71 0.67
N SER A 64 -17.00 -5.50 0.68
CA SER A 64 -17.17 -6.69 1.51
C SER A 64 -16.52 -7.96 0.95
N ASN A 65 -15.89 -7.89 -0.24
CA ASN A 65 -15.32 -9.07 -0.88
C ASN A 65 -14.02 -9.49 -0.16
N PRO A 66 -13.92 -10.74 0.36
CA PRO A 66 -12.72 -11.22 1.04
C PRO A 66 -11.46 -11.18 0.17
N ARG A 67 -11.60 -11.29 -1.17
CA ARG A 67 -10.47 -11.13 -2.10
C ARG A 67 -9.89 -9.71 -2.03
N LYS A 68 -10.73 -8.69 -1.84
CA LYS A 68 -10.27 -7.31 -1.66
C LYS A 68 -9.48 -7.16 -0.36
N THR A 69 -9.97 -7.72 0.74
CA THR A 69 -9.27 -7.78 2.02
C THR A 69 -7.92 -8.47 1.85
N TYR A 70 -7.90 -9.67 1.27
CA TYR A 70 -6.67 -10.42 1.00
C TYR A 70 -5.64 -9.59 0.21
N LEU A 71 -6.05 -8.97 -0.92
CA LEU A 71 -5.15 -8.18 -1.75
C LEU A 71 -4.62 -6.96 -0.99
N ASN A 72 -5.46 -6.23 -0.28
CA ASN A 72 -5.04 -5.06 0.50
C ASN A 72 -4.00 -5.42 1.57
N PHE A 73 -4.20 -6.49 2.32
CA PHE A 73 -3.26 -6.91 3.36
C PHE A 73 -1.96 -7.44 2.76
N ARG A 74 -2.03 -8.36 1.77
CA ARG A 74 -0.86 -8.93 1.10
C ARG A 74 -0.02 -7.86 0.41
N ASN A 75 -0.67 -7.00 -0.37
CA ASN A 75 0.02 -6.00 -1.18
C ASN A 75 0.62 -4.89 -0.33
N ASN A 76 -0.03 -4.51 0.78
CA ASN A 76 0.56 -3.55 1.71
C ASN A 76 1.87 -4.10 2.35
N LEU A 77 1.88 -5.38 2.71
CA LEU A 77 3.10 -6.03 3.21
C LEU A 77 4.20 -6.09 2.14
N LEU A 78 3.85 -6.40 0.88
CA LEU A 78 4.79 -6.40 -0.25
C LEU A 78 5.31 -5.00 -0.54
N LEU A 79 4.44 -3.99 -0.52
CA LEU A 79 4.78 -2.59 -0.74
C LEU A 79 5.86 -2.11 0.25
N LEU A 80 5.65 -2.37 1.55
CA LEU A 80 6.60 -2.01 2.60
C LEU A 80 7.92 -2.79 2.47
N HIS A 81 7.84 -4.08 2.16
CA HIS A 81 9.02 -4.92 2.00
C HIS A 81 9.89 -4.51 0.82
N LYS A 82 9.27 -4.18 -0.31
CA LYS A 82 9.95 -3.88 -1.59
C LYS A 82 10.56 -2.48 -1.63
N ASN A 83 9.86 -1.48 -1.07
CA ASN A 83 10.16 -0.08 -1.30
C ASN A 83 10.84 0.63 -0.13
N LEU A 84 11.16 -0.07 0.95
CA LEU A 84 11.86 0.47 2.11
C LEU A 84 13.25 -0.15 2.27
N PRO A 85 14.21 0.60 2.85
CA PRO A 85 15.47 0.03 3.30
C PRO A 85 15.22 -1.15 4.25
N LYS A 86 16.05 -2.16 4.19
CA LYS A 86 15.83 -3.46 4.86
C LYS A 86 15.49 -3.36 6.35
N LYS A 87 16.20 -2.49 7.10
CA LYS A 87 15.97 -2.32 8.55
C LYS A 87 14.64 -1.64 8.85
N GLU A 88 14.35 -0.54 8.16
CA GLU A 88 13.08 0.21 8.29
C GLU A 88 11.90 -0.63 7.85
N GLY A 89 12.04 -1.33 6.72
CA GLY A 89 11.02 -2.26 6.22
C GLY A 89 10.70 -3.35 7.24
N ALA A 90 11.72 -3.95 7.87
CA ALA A 90 11.51 -4.97 8.91
C ALA A 90 10.77 -4.41 10.14
N ARG A 91 11.14 -3.20 10.60
CA ARG A 91 10.47 -2.52 11.72
C ARG A 91 9.00 -2.23 11.41
N LEU A 92 8.74 -1.64 10.24
CA LEU A 92 7.36 -1.29 9.85
C LEU A 92 6.50 -2.52 9.59
N LEU A 93 7.06 -3.59 9.02
CA LEU A 93 6.37 -4.86 8.86
C LEU A 93 6.02 -5.49 10.22
N PHE A 94 6.85 -5.34 11.23
CA PHE A 94 6.51 -5.80 12.59
C PHE A 94 5.31 -5.03 13.15
N VAL A 95 5.34 -3.70 13.09
CA VAL A 95 4.21 -2.85 13.54
C VAL A 95 2.95 -3.17 12.73
N ARG A 96 3.08 -3.31 11.42
CA ARG A 96 1.97 -3.66 10.55
C ARG A 96 1.31 -4.99 10.95
N ARG A 97 2.10 -6.01 11.31
CA ARG A 97 1.55 -7.30 11.78
C ARG A 97 0.73 -7.16 13.05
N LEU A 98 1.10 -6.27 13.97
CA LEU A 98 0.29 -5.99 15.16
C LEU A 98 -1.09 -5.42 14.78
N TYR A 99 -1.13 -4.44 13.86
CA TYR A 99 -2.40 -3.91 13.36
C TYR A 99 -3.22 -4.95 12.57
N ASP A 100 -2.56 -5.80 11.79
CA ASP A 100 -3.24 -6.86 11.05
C ASP A 100 -3.83 -7.91 11.99
N THR A 101 -3.13 -8.23 13.10
CA THR A 101 -3.66 -9.11 14.15
C THR A 101 -4.89 -8.50 14.82
N LEU A 102 -4.86 -7.19 15.10
CA LEU A 102 -6.02 -6.50 15.64
C LEU A 102 -7.20 -6.54 14.66
N ALA A 103 -6.95 -6.26 13.38
CA ALA A 103 -7.97 -6.35 12.34
C ALA A 103 -8.55 -7.78 12.20
N PHE A 104 -7.72 -8.80 12.31
CA PHE A 104 -8.16 -10.19 12.35
C PHE A 104 -9.16 -10.44 13.48
N PHE A 105 -8.84 -10.04 14.71
CA PHE A 105 -9.74 -10.21 15.84
C PHE A 105 -11.03 -9.37 15.70
N MET A 106 -10.95 -8.19 15.09
CA MET A 106 -12.15 -7.40 14.78
C MET A 106 -13.09 -8.13 13.81
N PHE A 107 -12.58 -8.81 12.78
CA PHE A 107 -13.40 -9.61 11.88
C PHE A 107 -13.97 -10.85 12.58
N VAL A 108 -13.19 -11.51 13.43
CA VAL A 108 -13.67 -12.64 14.24
C VAL A 108 -14.81 -12.20 15.17
N ALA A 109 -14.67 -11.07 15.86
CA ALA A 109 -15.70 -10.52 16.76
C ALA A 109 -16.99 -10.13 16.00
N LYS A 110 -16.89 -9.82 14.71
CA LYS A 110 -18.03 -9.55 13.81
C LYS A 110 -18.57 -10.82 13.14
N PHE A 111 -18.07 -11.99 13.47
CA PHE A 111 -18.39 -13.28 12.83
C PHE A 111 -18.10 -13.31 11.31
N ASP A 112 -17.22 -12.44 10.82
CA ASP A 112 -16.79 -12.39 9.43
C ASP A 112 -15.53 -13.24 9.22
N PHE A 113 -15.69 -14.55 9.32
CA PHE A 113 -14.59 -15.51 9.21
C PHE A 113 -13.95 -15.55 7.83
N LYS A 114 -14.67 -15.12 6.78
CA LYS A 114 -14.13 -15.06 5.41
C LYS A 114 -13.06 -13.97 5.30
N ASN A 115 -13.32 -12.78 5.84
CA ASN A 115 -12.33 -11.70 5.86
C ASN A 115 -11.21 -11.97 6.87
N ALA A 116 -11.51 -12.60 8.02
CA ALA A 116 -10.47 -13.06 8.96
C ALA A 116 -9.50 -14.04 8.29
N LYS A 117 -10.03 -15.06 7.59
CA LYS A 117 -9.20 -16.00 6.82
C LYS A 117 -8.36 -15.31 5.74
N ALA A 118 -8.94 -14.33 5.05
CA ALA A 118 -8.24 -13.57 4.00
C ALA A 118 -6.98 -12.87 4.53
N ILE A 119 -6.97 -12.38 5.78
CA ILE A 119 -5.78 -11.81 6.42
C ILE A 119 -4.70 -12.89 6.62
N ILE A 120 -5.06 -14.06 7.11
CA ILE A 120 -4.13 -15.17 7.30
C ILE A 120 -3.49 -15.57 5.97
N ASP A 121 -4.32 -15.81 4.95
CA ASP A 121 -3.86 -16.19 3.61
C ASP A 121 -2.91 -15.11 3.02
N ALA A 122 -3.22 -13.83 3.24
CA ALA A 122 -2.37 -12.72 2.82
C ALA A 122 -0.97 -12.77 3.43
N HIS A 123 -0.85 -13.08 4.72
CA HIS A 123 0.44 -13.21 5.40
C HIS A 123 1.23 -14.44 4.93
N PHE A 124 0.55 -15.57 4.67
CA PHE A 124 1.20 -16.76 4.14
C PHE A 124 1.77 -16.52 2.73
N ASP A 125 0.98 -15.90 1.86
CA ASP A 125 1.43 -15.63 0.50
C ASP A 125 2.50 -14.54 0.46
N PHE A 126 2.39 -13.49 1.28
CA PHE A 126 3.47 -12.55 1.48
C PHE A 126 4.79 -13.24 1.86
N LYS A 127 4.77 -14.20 2.80
CA LYS A 127 5.97 -14.94 3.22
C LYS A 127 6.62 -15.70 2.06
N LYS A 128 5.83 -16.19 1.11
CA LYS A 128 6.34 -16.84 -0.12
C LYS A 128 6.86 -15.81 -1.10
N MET A 129 6.05 -14.81 -1.44
CA MET A 129 6.31 -13.83 -2.49
C MET A 129 7.48 -12.89 -2.18
N ARG A 130 7.68 -12.50 -0.91
CA ARG A 130 8.77 -11.61 -0.50
C ARG A 130 10.16 -12.13 -0.86
N LYS A 131 10.32 -13.45 -1.06
CA LYS A 131 11.60 -14.06 -1.45
C LYS A 131 12.05 -13.65 -2.85
N GLU A 132 11.14 -13.15 -3.67
CA GLU A 132 11.40 -12.69 -5.03
C GLU A 132 11.88 -11.23 -5.06
N TYR A 133 11.77 -10.50 -3.95
CA TYR A 133 12.22 -9.13 -3.79
C TYR A 133 13.44 -9.09 -2.88
N THR A 134 14.62 -9.22 -3.48
CA THR A 134 15.90 -9.31 -2.76
C THR A 134 16.68 -8.01 -2.72
N THR A 135 16.35 -7.07 -3.59
CA THR A 135 16.96 -5.74 -3.67
C THR A 135 16.14 -4.74 -2.86
N TYR A 136 16.81 -3.90 -2.08
CA TYR A 136 16.20 -2.89 -1.23
C TYR A 136 16.74 -1.51 -1.58
N PRO A 137 15.91 -0.46 -1.58
CA PRO A 137 16.41 0.89 -1.77
C PRO A 137 17.28 1.31 -0.59
N GLU A 138 18.27 2.17 -0.86
CA GLU A 138 19.11 2.74 0.17
C GLU A 138 18.42 3.90 0.91
N LYS A 139 17.54 4.61 0.19
CA LYS A 139 16.85 5.80 0.72
C LYS A 139 15.47 5.45 1.26
N ASN A 140 15.17 5.96 2.46
CA ASN A 140 13.81 5.95 3.00
C ASN A 140 13.10 7.24 2.58
N LEU A 141 12.15 7.14 1.64
CA LEU A 141 11.36 8.28 1.20
C LEU A 141 10.30 8.69 2.22
N MET A 142 9.88 7.82 3.13
CA MET A 142 8.83 8.16 4.09
C MET A 142 9.26 9.27 5.05
N GLY A 143 10.52 9.29 5.47
CA GLY A 143 11.05 10.35 6.32
C GLY A 143 11.25 11.70 5.61
N ALA A 144 11.24 11.72 4.27
CA ALA A 144 11.43 12.92 3.47
C ALA A 144 10.10 13.60 3.04
N LEU A 145 8.98 12.94 3.27
CA LEU A 145 7.67 13.47 2.88
C LEU A 145 7.07 14.35 3.99
N PRO A 146 6.48 15.51 3.65
CA PRO A 146 5.74 16.31 4.61
C PRO A 146 4.65 15.47 5.29
N GLY A 147 4.54 15.54 6.62
CA GLY A 147 3.56 14.77 7.41
C GLY A 147 3.93 13.30 7.64
N SER A 148 5.16 12.90 7.34
CA SER A 148 5.65 11.53 7.63
C SER A 148 5.63 11.16 9.11
N ASP A 149 5.64 12.14 10.01
CA ASP A 149 5.58 11.96 11.47
C ASP A 149 4.16 11.73 11.99
N CYS A 150 3.15 11.88 11.11
CA CYS A 150 1.75 11.73 11.48
C CYS A 150 1.37 10.24 11.55
N ASN A 151 1.00 9.77 12.73
CA ASN A 151 0.32 8.48 12.88
C ASN A 151 -1.19 8.71 12.90
N ILE A 152 -1.83 8.61 11.74
CA ILE A 152 -3.26 8.87 11.55
C ILE A 152 -4.13 8.11 12.56
N ILE A 153 -3.80 6.87 12.89
CA ILE A 153 -4.56 6.06 13.85
C ILE A 153 -4.46 6.66 15.24
N ILE A 154 -3.26 6.96 15.71
CA ILE A 154 -3.05 7.58 17.03
C ILE A 154 -3.67 8.98 17.07
N ASP A 155 -3.41 9.77 16.05
CA ASP A 155 -3.88 11.16 16.01
C ASP A 155 -5.41 11.24 15.93
N TYR A 156 -6.05 10.36 15.15
CA TYR A 156 -7.50 10.32 15.04
C TYR A 156 -8.18 9.73 16.29
N TYR A 157 -7.77 8.52 16.70
CA TYR A 157 -8.48 7.80 17.76
C TYR A 157 -8.06 8.18 19.18
N LEU A 158 -6.79 8.55 19.42
CA LEU A 158 -6.31 8.88 20.76
C LEU A 158 -6.22 10.39 21.01
N LYS A 159 -5.87 11.18 19.99
CA LYS A 159 -5.74 12.64 20.12
C LYS A 159 -6.96 13.41 19.58
N GLY A 160 -7.96 12.74 19.01
CA GLY A 160 -9.19 13.36 18.51
C GLY A 160 -9.00 14.27 17.29
N ARG A 161 -7.86 14.22 16.62
CA ARG A 161 -7.55 15.05 15.45
C ARG A 161 -8.36 14.58 14.25
N LYS A 162 -9.20 15.47 13.68
CA LYS A 162 -10.10 15.15 12.56
C LYS A 162 -9.62 15.69 11.20
N THR A 163 -8.59 16.53 11.20
CA THR A 163 -7.99 17.13 9.99
C THR A 163 -6.50 16.81 9.94
N PHE A 164 -5.99 16.48 8.73
CA PHE A 164 -4.60 16.08 8.49
C PHE A 164 -3.99 16.82 7.30
#